data_2581f9a2bc48625228a2bcdd8c7c4d57
#
_entry.id   2581f9a2bc48625228a2bcdd8c7c4d57
#
_cell.length_a   1.000
_cell.length_b   1.000
_cell.length_c   1.000
_cell.angle_alpha   90.00
_cell.angle_beta   90.00
_cell.angle_gamma   90.00
#
_symmetry.space_group_name_H-M   'P 1'
#
loop_
_entity.id
_entity.type
_entity.pdbx_description
1 polymer ?
#
loop_
_entity_poly.entity_id
_entity_poly.type
_entity_poly.pdbx_seq_one_letter_code
_entity_poly.pdbx_strand_id
1 'polypeptide(L)'
;MAEFPTTARVVIIGGGAVGASCLYHLAKAGWADCVLLERNELTAGSTWHAAGNVPTFSTSWSVMNMQRYSTELYRGLGAAVDYPMNYHVTGSIRLAHSKERMQEFQRAKGMGKSQGMDLDILAVDEIKNRYPFIETHDLHGALYDPNDGDIDPAQLTQALAKGARDLGAKILRFTPATGVSRAGDDWIVQTEKGDIRCEFVVNAAGYYAQRVGEWFKPYGGRTVPMMVMSHQYMLTDEIPELEAWSAENGHKLPLLRDVDSSYYLRQEKHGLNLGPYERNCKAHWVNPSDPLPEDFSFQLYPDDLERLEWYVEDAMARVPLLGTAGVNKVINGPIPYAPDGMPLIGPMPGVPNAFEACVFTFGIAQGGGAGKVLAEWITEGQTEWDMWSCDPRRYTDYTNQAYCVAKGMEVYGHEYGMHFPWHEWPAGRDQKLSP
;
A
#
# COMPACT_ATOMS: atom_id res chain seq x y z
N MET A 1 34.07 -7.75 9.99
CA MET A 1 32.71 -7.21 10.12
C MET A 1 32.79 -5.74 9.83
N ALA A 2 31.92 -5.16 9.03
CA ALA A 2 31.90 -3.70 8.85
C ALA A 2 31.58 -3.04 10.21
N GLU A 3 32.26 -1.93 10.51
CA GLU A 3 32.05 -1.18 11.74
C GLU A 3 30.61 -0.60 11.77
N PHE A 4 29.98 -0.60 12.94
CA PHE A 4 28.65 -0.04 13.12
C PHE A 4 28.70 1.48 12.86
N PRO A 5 27.82 2.04 12.01
CA PRO A 5 27.87 3.46 11.70
C PRO A 5 27.44 4.28 12.91
N THR A 6 28.24 5.28 13.28
CA THR A 6 27.92 6.24 14.34
C THR A 6 27.32 7.54 13.79
N THR A 7 27.40 7.74 12.49
CA THR A 7 26.83 8.89 11.77
C THR A 7 26.18 8.45 10.46
N ALA A 8 25.18 9.20 10.04
CA ALA A 8 24.56 9.11 8.73
C ALA A 8 23.95 10.47 8.37
N ARG A 9 23.68 10.72 7.11
CA ARG A 9 22.92 11.89 6.70
C ARG A 9 21.42 11.70 6.94
N VAL A 10 20.90 10.52 6.58
CA VAL A 10 19.50 10.14 6.82
C VAL A 10 19.44 8.78 7.50
N VAL A 11 18.61 8.66 8.55
CA VAL A 11 18.24 7.37 9.12
C VAL A 11 16.76 7.08 8.83
N ILE A 12 16.49 5.93 8.20
CA ILE A 12 15.14 5.45 7.89
C ILE A 12 14.81 4.31 8.85
N ILE A 13 13.69 4.42 9.57
CA ILE A 13 13.21 3.42 10.53
C ILE A 13 12.10 2.59 9.87
N GLY A 14 12.42 1.35 9.49
CA GLY A 14 11.52 0.37 8.87
C GLY A 14 11.97 -0.12 7.50
N GLY A 15 12.09 -1.44 7.35
CA GLY A 15 12.59 -2.16 6.16
C GLY A 15 11.51 -2.80 5.28
N GLY A 16 10.31 -2.24 5.26
CA GLY A 16 9.26 -2.60 4.29
C GLY A 16 9.51 -1.98 2.90
N ALA A 17 8.59 -2.23 1.97
CA ALA A 17 8.70 -1.74 0.59
C ALA A 17 8.90 -0.21 0.50
N VAL A 18 8.18 0.55 1.32
CA VAL A 18 8.27 2.02 1.33
C VAL A 18 9.62 2.48 1.87
N GLY A 19 10.09 1.97 3.02
CA GLY A 19 11.39 2.35 3.58
C GLY A 19 12.56 1.98 2.66
N ALA A 20 12.52 0.80 2.03
CA ALA A 20 13.51 0.37 1.04
C ALA A 20 13.50 1.29 -0.20
N SER A 21 12.31 1.72 -0.65
CA SER A 21 12.17 2.67 -1.76
C SER A 21 12.70 4.06 -1.40
N CYS A 22 12.43 4.55 -0.19
CA CYS A 22 13.00 5.81 0.29
C CYS A 22 14.53 5.78 0.26
N LEU A 23 15.13 4.71 0.78
CA LEU A 23 16.57 4.52 0.77
C LEU A 23 17.15 4.49 -0.66
N TYR A 24 16.49 3.73 -1.55
CA TYR A 24 16.90 3.63 -2.96
C TYR A 24 16.90 4.98 -3.66
N HIS A 25 15.83 5.78 -3.49
CA HIS A 25 15.73 7.08 -4.17
C HIS A 25 16.69 8.13 -3.59
N LEU A 26 16.95 8.14 -2.29
CA LEU A 26 17.98 8.96 -1.69
C LEU A 26 19.37 8.61 -2.24
N ALA A 27 19.70 7.33 -2.28
CA ALA A 27 20.97 6.87 -2.84
C ALA A 27 21.09 7.21 -4.35
N LYS A 28 20.00 7.04 -5.11
CA LYS A 28 19.92 7.42 -6.53
C LYS A 28 20.07 8.93 -6.74
N ALA A 29 19.63 9.76 -5.81
CA ALA A 29 19.85 11.21 -5.80
C ALA A 29 21.27 11.61 -5.36
N GLY A 30 22.16 10.64 -5.14
CA GLY A 30 23.55 10.87 -4.74
C GLY A 30 23.78 10.97 -3.23
N TRP A 31 22.76 10.70 -2.42
CA TRP A 31 22.88 10.69 -0.96
C TRP A 31 23.14 9.26 -0.45
N ALA A 32 24.38 8.79 -0.66
CA ALA A 32 24.77 7.43 -0.27
C ALA A 32 25.00 7.26 1.23
N ASP A 33 25.24 8.34 1.98
CA ASP A 33 25.41 8.31 3.44
C ASP A 33 24.05 8.25 4.14
N CYS A 34 23.29 7.20 3.82
CA CYS A 34 21.99 6.90 4.39
C CYS A 34 21.97 5.51 5.02
N VAL A 35 21.26 5.36 6.13
CA VAL A 35 21.12 4.09 6.87
C VAL A 35 19.65 3.76 7.03
N LEU A 36 19.27 2.53 6.67
CA LEU A 36 17.98 1.96 7.00
C LEU A 36 18.13 0.99 8.16
N LEU A 37 17.32 1.16 9.19
CA LEU A 37 17.22 0.27 10.34
C LEU A 37 15.97 -0.60 10.21
N GLU A 38 16.16 -1.91 10.30
CA GLU A 38 15.08 -2.89 10.37
C GLU A 38 15.25 -3.78 11.60
N ARG A 39 14.18 -3.87 12.40
CA ARG A 39 14.20 -4.63 13.65
C ARG A 39 14.36 -6.14 13.46
N ASN A 40 13.83 -6.64 12.35
CA ASN A 40 13.88 -8.05 11.97
C ASN A 40 14.50 -8.22 10.58
N GLU A 41 13.89 -9.01 9.72
CA GLU A 41 14.28 -9.14 8.32
C GLU A 41 13.48 -8.13 7.49
N LEU A 42 14.03 -7.72 6.35
CA LEU A 42 13.28 -6.90 5.39
C LEU A 42 11.94 -7.57 5.07
N THR A 43 10.93 -6.76 4.85
CA THR A 43 9.54 -7.19 4.54
C THR A 43 8.72 -7.71 5.71
N ALA A 44 9.27 -7.91 6.89
CA ALA A 44 8.63 -8.63 8.01
C ALA A 44 7.27 -8.07 8.49
N GLY A 45 6.95 -6.81 8.13
CA GLY A 45 5.65 -6.18 8.40
C GLY A 45 4.60 -6.52 7.32
N SER A 46 3.72 -5.57 6.98
CA SER A 46 2.63 -5.80 5.99
C SER A 46 3.14 -6.17 4.59
N THR A 47 4.37 -5.90 4.26
CA THR A 47 4.93 -6.14 2.92
C THR A 47 4.88 -7.62 2.51
N TRP A 48 5.27 -8.56 3.39
CA TRP A 48 5.40 -9.97 3.00
C TRP A 48 4.07 -10.66 2.69
N HIS A 49 2.97 -10.17 3.28
CA HIS A 49 1.64 -10.71 3.05
C HIS A 49 0.77 -9.84 2.14
N ALA A 50 1.34 -8.83 1.48
CA ALA A 50 0.59 -8.00 0.56
C ALA A 50 0.17 -8.78 -0.70
N ALA A 51 -1.05 -8.53 -1.21
CA ALA A 51 -1.56 -9.20 -2.40
C ALA A 51 -0.78 -8.88 -3.69
N GLY A 52 0.01 -7.83 -3.70
CA GLY A 52 0.91 -7.49 -4.80
C GLY A 52 0.24 -6.81 -6.01
N ASN A 53 -1.00 -6.35 -5.89
CA ASN A 53 -1.65 -5.60 -6.96
C ASN A 53 -0.98 -4.24 -7.18
N VAL A 54 -0.79 -3.87 -8.45
CA VAL A 54 -0.14 -2.62 -8.87
C VAL A 54 -1.05 -1.86 -9.83
N PRO A 55 -2.05 -1.10 -9.31
CA PRO A 55 -2.89 -0.22 -10.11
C PRO A 55 -2.14 1.06 -10.51
N THR A 56 -2.52 1.63 -11.66
CA THR A 56 -1.98 2.91 -12.14
C THR A 56 -2.94 4.07 -11.94
N PHE A 57 -4.25 3.83 -12.01
CA PHE A 57 -5.27 4.88 -11.89
C PHE A 57 -5.77 5.05 -10.46
N SER A 58 -5.85 6.30 -10.03
CA SER A 58 -6.53 6.76 -8.81
C SER A 58 -7.29 8.06 -9.08
N THR A 59 -8.37 8.30 -8.35
CA THR A 59 -9.08 9.59 -8.36
C THR A 59 -8.34 10.67 -7.57
N SER A 60 -7.42 10.30 -6.68
CA SER A 60 -6.49 11.22 -6.03
C SER A 60 -5.29 11.49 -6.95
N TRP A 61 -5.04 12.76 -7.24
CA TRP A 61 -3.93 13.20 -8.08
C TRP A 61 -2.56 12.78 -7.52
N SER A 62 -2.34 13.02 -6.23
CA SER A 62 -1.10 12.64 -5.54
C SER A 62 -0.85 11.13 -5.61
N VAL A 63 -1.89 10.34 -5.33
CA VAL A 63 -1.82 8.87 -5.36
C VAL A 63 -1.59 8.36 -6.78
N MET A 64 -2.31 8.91 -7.77
CA MET A 64 -2.16 8.52 -9.17
C MET A 64 -0.73 8.75 -9.68
N ASN A 65 -0.11 9.88 -9.35
CA ASN A 65 1.27 10.15 -9.72
C ASN A 65 2.24 9.15 -9.09
N MET A 66 2.07 8.83 -7.79
CA MET A 66 2.89 7.81 -7.12
C MET A 66 2.72 6.43 -7.77
N GLN A 67 1.48 6.00 -8.08
CA GLN A 67 1.20 4.70 -8.68
C GLN A 67 1.79 4.58 -10.09
N ARG A 68 1.62 5.59 -10.92
CA ARG A 68 2.18 5.63 -12.28
C ARG A 68 3.69 5.55 -12.26
N TYR A 69 4.32 6.37 -11.43
CA TYR A 69 5.78 6.31 -11.27
C TYR A 69 6.25 4.95 -10.75
N SER A 70 5.53 4.36 -9.78
CA SER A 70 5.84 3.04 -9.26
C SER A 70 5.82 1.99 -10.36
N THR A 71 4.74 1.98 -11.17
CA THR A 71 4.58 1.06 -12.29
C THR A 71 5.72 1.19 -13.30
N GLU A 72 6.08 2.42 -13.66
CA GLU A 72 7.19 2.68 -14.59
C GLU A 72 8.54 2.24 -14.00
N LEU A 73 8.79 2.56 -12.74
CA LEU A 73 9.99 2.12 -12.04
C LEU A 73 10.11 0.59 -12.03
N TYR A 74 9.01 -0.12 -11.67
CA TYR A 74 9.03 -1.57 -11.49
C TYR A 74 9.29 -2.33 -12.79
N ARG A 75 8.85 -1.80 -13.94
CA ARG A 75 9.14 -2.39 -15.25
C ARG A 75 10.62 -2.52 -15.54
N GLY A 76 11.42 -1.57 -15.10
CA GLY A 76 12.86 -1.54 -15.37
C GLY A 76 13.76 -1.92 -14.19
N LEU A 77 13.21 -1.94 -12.97
CA LEU A 77 14.00 -2.05 -11.75
C LEU A 77 14.83 -3.35 -11.69
N GLY A 78 14.22 -4.49 -11.98
CA GLY A 78 14.91 -5.77 -11.93
C GLY A 78 16.17 -5.81 -12.78
N ALA A 79 16.07 -5.34 -14.02
CA ALA A 79 17.21 -5.23 -14.93
C ALA A 79 18.23 -4.19 -14.47
N ALA A 80 17.76 -3.05 -13.95
CA ALA A 80 18.65 -1.97 -13.53
C ALA A 80 19.52 -2.33 -12.31
N VAL A 81 19.04 -3.22 -11.44
CA VAL A 81 19.75 -3.64 -10.22
C VAL A 81 20.23 -5.09 -10.26
N ASP A 82 20.09 -5.78 -11.39
CA ASP A 82 20.42 -7.20 -11.57
C ASP A 82 19.80 -8.07 -10.47
N TYR A 83 18.47 -8.01 -10.36
CA TYR A 83 17.69 -8.78 -9.40
C TYR A 83 16.42 -9.35 -10.05
N PRO A 84 16.12 -10.64 -9.93
CA PRO A 84 14.92 -11.22 -10.54
C PRO A 84 13.65 -10.67 -9.87
N MET A 85 12.69 -10.24 -10.68
CA MET A 85 11.41 -9.74 -10.22
C MET A 85 10.27 -10.36 -11.00
N ASN A 86 9.32 -10.95 -10.30
CA ASN A 86 8.05 -11.41 -10.87
C ASN A 86 7.09 -10.21 -10.92
N TYR A 87 7.18 -9.44 -12.00
CA TYR A 87 6.26 -8.35 -12.31
C TYR A 87 5.53 -8.65 -13.61
N HIS A 88 4.20 -8.66 -13.55
CA HIS A 88 3.35 -8.96 -14.69
C HIS A 88 2.44 -7.76 -14.96
N VAL A 89 2.46 -7.26 -16.18
CA VAL A 89 1.51 -6.27 -16.67
C VAL A 89 0.36 -7.04 -17.34
N THR A 90 -0.72 -7.24 -16.59
CA THR A 90 -1.86 -8.06 -17.01
C THR A 90 -3.03 -7.21 -17.52
N GLY A 91 -3.00 -5.92 -17.22
CA GLY A 91 -4.17 -5.07 -17.27
C GLY A 91 -5.15 -5.35 -16.13
N SER A 92 -6.15 -4.49 -16.01
CA SER A 92 -7.27 -4.70 -15.08
C SER A 92 -8.61 -4.31 -15.68
N ILE A 93 -9.67 -5.00 -15.27
CA ILE A 93 -11.05 -4.77 -15.66
C ILE A 93 -11.84 -4.42 -14.40
N ARG A 94 -12.44 -3.23 -14.34
CA ARG A 94 -13.35 -2.80 -13.27
C ARG A 94 -14.78 -2.89 -13.78
N LEU A 95 -15.60 -3.74 -13.15
CA LEU A 95 -16.96 -4.03 -13.59
C LEU A 95 -17.95 -2.94 -13.18
N ALA A 96 -18.98 -2.71 -13.97
CA ALA A 96 -20.08 -1.79 -13.66
C ALA A 96 -21.42 -2.53 -13.69
N HIS A 97 -22.10 -2.55 -12.52
CA HIS A 97 -23.44 -3.12 -12.36
C HIS A 97 -24.56 -2.09 -12.61
N SER A 98 -24.23 -0.84 -12.87
CA SER A 98 -25.20 0.22 -13.07
C SER A 98 -24.76 1.25 -14.12
N LYS A 99 -25.75 2.04 -14.61
CA LYS A 99 -25.46 3.17 -15.49
C LYS A 99 -24.68 4.28 -14.78
N GLU A 100 -24.94 4.47 -13.50
CA GLU A 100 -24.25 5.45 -12.65
C GLU A 100 -22.77 5.08 -12.52
N ARG A 101 -22.43 3.81 -12.32
CA ARG A 101 -21.05 3.33 -12.30
C ARG A 101 -20.37 3.53 -13.67
N MET A 102 -21.09 3.32 -14.77
CA MET A 102 -20.55 3.63 -16.09
C MET A 102 -20.27 5.12 -16.28
N GLN A 103 -21.11 6.02 -15.73
CA GLN A 103 -20.84 7.46 -15.76
C GLN A 103 -19.58 7.82 -14.97
N GLU A 104 -19.37 7.18 -13.81
CA GLU A 104 -18.11 7.33 -13.05
C GLU A 104 -16.91 6.86 -13.87
N PHE A 105 -17.01 5.72 -14.58
CA PHE A 105 -15.94 5.22 -15.43
C PHE A 105 -15.65 6.13 -16.64
N GLN A 106 -16.66 6.75 -17.24
CA GLN A 106 -16.45 7.76 -18.28
C GLN A 106 -15.67 8.96 -17.74
N ARG A 107 -15.99 9.41 -16.52
CA ARG A 107 -15.24 10.46 -15.84
C ARG A 107 -13.80 10.03 -15.55
N ALA A 108 -13.61 8.80 -15.04
CA ALA A 108 -12.28 8.23 -14.80
C ALA A 108 -11.44 8.17 -16.06
N LYS A 109 -12.02 7.73 -17.20
CA LYS A 109 -11.37 7.74 -18.52
C LYS A 109 -10.95 9.16 -18.92
N GLY A 110 -11.82 10.15 -18.71
CA GLY A 110 -11.50 11.57 -18.96
C GLY A 110 -10.34 12.10 -18.11
N MET A 111 -10.33 11.75 -16.82
CA MET A 111 -9.23 12.08 -15.90
C MET A 111 -7.93 11.41 -16.33
N GLY A 112 -7.94 10.11 -16.63
CA GLY A 112 -6.78 9.38 -17.10
C GLY A 112 -6.22 9.98 -18.40
N LYS A 113 -7.09 10.29 -19.36
CA LYS A 113 -6.68 10.92 -20.63
C LYS A 113 -5.96 12.26 -20.42
N SER A 114 -6.38 13.08 -19.48
CA SER A 114 -5.71 14.34 -19.14
C SER A 114 -4.28 14.13 -18.67
N GLN A 115 -3.95 12.93 -18.23
CA GLN A 115 -2.62 12.50 -17.77
C GLN A 115 -1.88 11.60 -18.75
N GLY A 116 -2.39 11.45 -19.96
CA GLY A 116 -1.79 10.57 -20.96
C GLY A 116 -1.92 9.09 -20.65
N MET A 117 -2.93 8.71 -19.82
CA MET A 117 -3.24 7.30 -19.56
C MET A 117 -4.18 6.74 -20.63
N ASP A 118 -3.97 5.49 -20.97
CA ASP A 118 -4.74 4.79 -22.01
C ASP A 118 -5.86 3.94 -21.38
N LEU A 119 -6.74 4.59 -20.61
CA LEU A 119 -7.92 3.94 -20.03
C LEU A 119 -9.00 3.75 -21.11
N ASP A 120 -9.65 2.60 -21.09
CA ASP A 120 -10.73 2.32 -22.05
C ASP A 120 -12.04 1.86 -21.39
N ILE A 121 -13.14 2.06 -22.08
CA ILE A 121 -14.46 1.57 -21.70
C ILE A 121 -14.77 0.35 -22.54
N LEU A 122 -15.01 -0.78 -21.89
CA LEU A 122 -15.36 -2.03 -22.55
C LEU A 122 -16.87 -2.24 -22.59
N ALA A 123 -17.37 -2.65 -23.74
CA ALA A 123 -18.68 -3.25 -23.86
C ALA A 123 -18.70 -4.65 -23.21
N VAL A 124 -19.90 -5.17 -22.95
CA VAL A 124 -20.07 -6.45 -22.25
C VAL A 124 -19.39 -7.61 -22.97
N ASP A 125 -19.50 -7.67 -24.30
CA ASP A 125 -18.87 -8.71 -25.13
C ASP A 125 -17.33 -8.62 -25.09
N GLU A 126 -16.77 -7.41 -24.98
CA GLU A 126 -15.33 -7.21 -24.88
C GLU A 126 -14.78 -7.67 -23.53
N ILE A 127 -15.59 -7.57 -22.45
CA ILE A 127 -15.25 -8.12 -21.13
C ILE A 127 -15.09 -9.64 -21.24
N LYS A 128 -16.09 -10.33 -21.83
CA LYS A 128 -16.08 -11.77 -22.00
C LYS A 128 -14.90 -12.26 -22.85
N ASN A 129 -14.55 -11.52 -23.89
CA ASN A 129 -13.39 -11.84 -24.74
C ASN A 129 -12.05 -11.75 -23.97
N ARG A 130 -11.91 -10.79 -23.05
CA ARG A 130 -10.68 -10.61 -22.27
C ARG A 130 -10.62 -11.50 -21.04
N TYR A 131 -11.79 -11.88 -20.50
CA TYR A 131 -11.94 -12.73 -19.31
C TYR A 131 -12.98 -13.83 -19.58
N PRO A 132 -12.61 -14.94 -20.23
CA PRO A 132 -13.57 -15.93 -20.74
C PRO A 132 -14.42 -16.63 -19.68
N PHE A 133 -13.95 -16.64 -18.43
CA PHE A 133 -14.58 -17.37 -17.31
C PHE A 133 -15.63 -16.54 -16.55
N ILE A 134 -15.90 -15.29 -16.98
CA ILE A 134 -16.81 -14.38 -16.29
C ILE A 134 -18.27 -14.51 -16.73
N GLU A 135 -19.20 -14.35 -15.82
CA GLU A 135 -20.61 -14.10 -16.11
C GLU A 135 -20.89 -12.59 -16.25
N THR A 136 -21.62 -12.21 -17.29
CA THR A 136 -21.77 -10.80 -17.67
C THR A 136 -23.21 -10.32 -17.85
N HIS A 137 -24.19 -11.17 -17.53
CA HIS A 137 -25.62 -10.95 -17.85
C HIS A 137 -26.25 -9.72 -17.18
N ASP A 138 -25.67 -9.25 -16.08
CA ASP A 138 -26.12 -8.11 -15.26
C ASP A 138 -25.19 -6.87 -15.37
N LEU A 139 -24.16 -6.93 -16.23
CA LEU A 139 -23.20 -5.85 -16.39
C LEU A 139 -23.65 -4.81 -17.42
N HIS A 140 -23.28 -3.56 -17.17
CA HIS A 140 -23.45 -2.44 -18.10
C HIS A 140 -22.19 -2.15 -18.92
N GLY A 141 -21.05 -2.70 -18.54
CA GLY A 141 -19.73 -2.50 -19.16
C GLY A 141 -18.62 -2.52 -18.12
N ALA A 142 -17.44 -2.04 -18.50
CA ALA A 142 -16.29 -1.98 -17.60
C ALA A 142 -15.34 -0.83 -17.94
N LEU A 143 -14.48 -0.46 -16.98
CA LEU A 143 -13.28 0.33 -17.22
C LEU A 143 -12.09 -0.62 -17.31
N TYR A 144 -11.28 -0.46 -18.34
CA TYR A 144 -10.07 -1.23 -18.59
C TYR A 144 -8.84 -0.33 -18.44
N ASP A 145 -7.85 -0.80 -17.68
CA ASP A 145 -6.52 -0.21 -17.60
C ASP A 145 -5.48 -1.23 -18.09
N PRO A 146 -4.83 -1.00 -19.25
CA PRO A 146 -3.87 -1.95 -19.81
C PRO A 146 -2.55 -1.99 -19.04
N ASN A 147 -2.27 -1.04 -18.15
CA ASN A 147 -1.00 -0.87 -17.47
C ASN A 147 -1.00 -1.41 -16.03
N ASP A 148 -2.15 -1.78 -15.50
CA ASP A 148 -2.26 -2.44 -14.20
C ASP A 148 -1.59 -3.82 -14.24
N GLY A 149 -1.18 -4.30 -13.07
CA GLY A 149 -0.54 -5.60 -12.98
C GLY A 149 -0.39 -6.12 -11.57
N ASP A 150 0.48 -7.10 -11.43
CA ASP A 150 0.86 -7.68 -10.14
C ASP A 150 2.38 -7.89 -10.02
N ILE A 151 2.87 -7.84 -8.79
CA ILE A 151 4.29 -8.00 -8.47
C ILE A 151 4.46 -8.82 -7.20
N ASP A 152 5.58 -9.55 -7.09
CA ASP A 152 5.99 -10.14 -5.81
C ASP A 152 6.51 -9.04 -4.87
N PRO A 153 5.82 -8.78 -3.73
CA PRO A 153 6.19 -7.70 -2.82
C PRO A 153 7.57 -7.87 -2.17
N ALA A 154 7.97 -9.11 -1.91
CA ALA A 154 9.26 -9.40 -1.29
C ALA A 154 10.39 -9.17 -2.29
N GLN A 155 10.24 -9.64 -3.51
CA GLN A 155 11.22 -9.42 -4.57
C GLN A 155 11.38 -7.93 -4.89
N LEU A 156 10.29 -7.17 -4.96
CA LEU A 156 10.34 -5.72 -5.12
C LEU A 156 11.18 -5.06 -4.03
N THR A 157 10.91 -5.40 -2.78
CA THR A 157 11.61 -4.80 -1.64
C THR A 157 13.11 -5.16 -1.66
N GLN A 158 13.45 -6.41 -1.99
CA GLN A 158 14.84 -6.85 -2.10
C GLN A 158 15.57 -6.19 -3.27
N ALA A 159 14.89 -5.97 -4.41
CA ALA A 159 15.45 -5.26 -5.56
C ALA A 159 15.77 -3.79 -5.20
N LEU A 160 14.84 -3.09 -4.56
CA LEU A 160 15.06 -1.72 -4.06
C LEU A 160 16.21 -1.67 -3.05
N ALA A 161 16.23 -2.61 -2.10
CA ALA A 161 17.28 -2.71 -1.11
C ALA A 161 18.65 -3.03 -1.72
N LYS A 162 18.71 -3.90 -2.73
CA LYS A 162 19.93 -4.17 -3.48
C LYS A 162 20.41 -2.93 -4.20
N GLY A 163 19.53 -2.26 -4.96
CA GLY A 163 19.88 -1.03 -5.68
C GLY A 163 20.41 0.06 -4.76
N ALA A 164 19.81 0.23 -3.58
CA ALA A 164 20.30 1.18 -2.57
C ALA A 164 21.73 0.81 -2.09
N ARG A 165 21.97 -0.48 -1.79
CA ARG A 165 23.30 -0.96 -1.36
C ARG A 165 24.36 -0.79 -2.46
N ASP A 166 24.01 -1.11 -3.69
CA ASP A 166 24.91 -0.98 -4.84
C ASP A 166 25.33 0.50 -5.05
N LEU A 167 24.46 1.43 -4.64
CA LEU A 167 24.74 2.89 -4.65
C LEU A 167 25.43 3.38 -3.36
N GLY A 168 25.76 2.49 -2.40
CA GLY A 168 26.54 2.80 -1.21
C GLY A 168 25.75 3.01 0.09
N ALA A 169 24.41 3.00 0.05
CA ALA A 169 23.59 3.11 1.27
C ALA A 169 23.69 1.85 2.13
N LYS A 170 23.45 2.00 3.44
CA LYS A 170 23.56 0.91 4.41
C LYS A 170 22.19 0.41 4.87
N ILE A 171 22.07 -0.90 5.03
CA ILE A 171 20.88 -1.55 5.59
C ILE A 171 21.32 -2.41 6.77
N LEU A 172 20.79 -2.11 7.95
CA LEU A 172 21.06 -2.80 9.20
C LEU A 172 19.81 -3.57 9.62
N ARG A 173 19.78 -4.86 9.29
CA ARG A 173 18.74 -5.78 9.73
C ARG A 173 19.01 -6.23 11.17
N PHE A 174 18.00 -6.72 11.87
CA PHE A 174 18.08 -7.15 13.27
C PHE A 174 18.70 -6.05 14.14
N THR A 175 18.26 -4.79 13.88
CA THR A 175 18.76 -3.59 14.54
C THR A 175 17.58 -2.67 14.83
N PRO A 176 16.79 -2.97 15.88
CA PRO A 176 15.66 -2.14 16.25
C PRO A 176 16.13 -0.74 16.67
N ALA A 177 15.51 0.29 16.13
CA ALA A 177 15.54 1.61 16.74
C ALA A 177 14.72 1.56 18.04
N THR A 178 15.21 2.17 19.10
CA THR A 178 14.59 2.15 20.43
C THR A 178 14.13 3.53 20.90
N GLY A 179 14.56 4.60 20.23
CA GLY A 179 14.18 5.97 20.53
C GLY A 179 14.92 6.98 19.67
N VAL A 180 14.61 8.24 19.90
CA VAL A 180 15.29 9.39 19.29
C VAL A 180 15.57 10.48 20.32
N SER A 181 16.64 11.25 20.12
CA SER A 181 16.93 12.45 20.88
C SER A 181 17.57 13.52 20.02
N ARG A 182 17.63 14.76 20.51
CA ARG A 182 18.27 15.88 19.80
C ARG A 182 19.72 16.07 20.22
N ALA A 183 20.56 16.43 19.24
CA ALA A 183 21.93 16.88 19.45
C ALA A 183 22.17 18.16 18.63
N GLY A 184 21.72 19.28 19.15
CA GLY A 184 21.63 20.54 18.39
C GLY A 184 20.55 20.46 17.33
N ASP A 185 20.92 20.72 16.07
CA ASP A 185 19.99 20.60 14.93
C ASP A 185 19.87 19.18 14.39
N ASP A 186 20.75 18.27 14.81
CA ASP A 186 20.76 16.87 14.41
C ASP A 186 19.87 16.01 15.30
N TRP A 187 19.56 14.81 14.80
CA TRP A 187 18.94 13.72 15.51
C TRP A 187 19.98 12.69 15.96
N ILE A 188 19.69 12.01 17.06
CA ILE A 188 20.34 10.77 17.46
C ILE A 188 19.27 9.69 17.44
N VAL A 189 19.44 8.67 16.59
CA VAL A 189 18.61 7.48 16.61
C VAL A 189 19.29 6.43 17.45
N GLN A 190 18.61 6.00 18.51
CA GLN A 190 19.12 5.04 19.49
C GLN A 190 18.86 3.61 19.03
N THR A 191 19.83 2.74 19.23
CA THR A 191 19.70 1.29 19.01
C THR A 191 20.45 0.51 20.10
N GLU A 192 20.14 -0.78 20.23
CA GLU A 192 20.88 -1.64 21.18
C GLU A 192 22.36 -1.86 20.79
N LYS A 193 22.71 -1.57 19.50
CA LYS A 193 24.08 -1.76 18.98
C LYS A 193 24.92 -0.46 19.02
N GLY A 194 24.30 0.65 19.37
CA GLY A 194 24.90 1.98 19.42
C GLY A 194 23.99 3.03 18.82
N ASP A 195 24.35 4.28 18.98
CA ASP A 195 23.60 5.45 18.54
C ASP A 195 24.11 5.93 17.17
N ILE A 196 23.20 6.43 16.35
CA ILE A 196 23.50 6.99 15.03
C ILE A 196 23.06 8.46 15.01
N ARG A 197 24.03 9.38 14.89
CA ARG A 197 23.74 10.80 14.69
C ARG A 197 23.40 11.06 13.21
N CYS A 198 22.33 11.81 12.93
CA CYS A 198 21.90 12.11 11.56
C CYS A 198 21.25 13.49 11.43
N GLU A 199 21.32 14.07 10.22
CA GLU A 199 20.62 15.32 9.88
C GLU A 199 19.10 15.09 9.86
N PHE A 200 18.67 14.00 9.23
CA PHE A 200 17.27 13.69 8.98
C PHE A 200 16.89 12.30 9.48
N VAL A 201 15.67 12.17 10.00
CA VAL A 201 15.09 10.89 10.41
C VAL A 201 13.75 10.68 9.75
N VAL A 202 13.48 9.44 9.31
CA VAL A 202 12.26 9.04 8.61
C VAL A 202 11.54 7.93 9.38
N ASN A 203 10.27 8.17 9.70
CA ASN A 203 9.37 7.13 10.20
C ASN A 203 8.73 6.38 9.04
N ALA A 204 9.23 5.18 8.73
CA ALA A 204 8.69 4.26 7.72
C ALA A 204 8.24 2.92 8.35
N ALA A 205 7.82 2.96 9.63
CA ALA A 205 7.65 1.78 10.48
C ALA A 205 6.32 1.03 10.28
N GLY A 206 5.57 1.26 9.18
CA GLY A 206 4.35 0.52 8.85
C GLY A 206 3.31 0.61 9.96
N TYR A 207 2.77 -0.53 10.42
CA TYR A 207 1.79 -0.53 11.52
C TYR A 207 2.41 -0.22 12.91
N TYR A 208 3.74 -0.08 13.03
CA TYR A 208 4.42 0.47 14.21
C TYR A 208 4.65 1.99 14.12
N ALA A 209 4.20 2.65 13.05
CA ALA A 209 4.51 4.07 12.82
C ALA A 209 4.00 4.98 13.95
N GLN A 210 2.87 4.65 14.58
CA GLN A 210 2.36 5.39 15.73
C GLN A 210 3.31 5.29 16.93
N ARG A 211 3.84 4.10 17.24
CA ARG A 211 4.81 3.89 18.31
C ARG A 211 6.10 4.67 18.08
N VAL A 212 6.62 4.65 16.86
CA VAL A 212 7.80 5.45 16.50
C VAL A 212 7.48 6.94 16.56
N GLY A 213 6.30 7.37 16.14
CA GLY A 213 5.84 8.76 16.22
C GLY A 213 5.81 9.32 17.64
N GLU A 214 5.50 8.48 18.64
CA GLU A 214 5.48 8.89 20.05
C GLU A 214 6.85 9.39 20.54
N TRP A 215 7.97 8.90 19.98
CA TRP A 215 9.31 9.37 20.33
C TRP A 215 9.55 10.84 19.98
N PHE A 216 8.79 11.39 19.06
CA PHE A 216 8.92 12.77 18.59
C PHE A 216 8.03 13.76 19.35
N LYS A 217 7.10 13.29 20.18
CA LYS A 217 6.22 14.17 20.99
C LYS A 217 6.96 15.17 21.87
N PRO A 218 8.07 14.83 22.55
CA PRO A 218 8.83 15.81 23.33
C PRO A 218 9.42 16.96 22.48
N TYR A 219 9.44 16.80 21.15
CA TYR A 219 10.01 17.75 20.20
C TYR A 219 8.96 18.46 19.33
N GLY A 220 7.68 18.40 19.71
CA GLY A 220 6.58 19.05 19.02
C GLY A 220 5.78 18.14 18.07
N GLY A 221 6.12 16.86 18.01
CA GLY A 221 5.38 15.87 17.21
C GLY A 221 4.00 15.55 17.78
N ARG A 222 3.14 14.99 16.92
CA ARG A 222 1.81 14.50 17.28
C ARG A 222 1.76 12.97 17.28
N THR A 223 0.68 12.41 17.83
CA THR A 223 0.34 11.01 17.58
C THR A 223 0.06 10.81 16.08
N VAL A 224 0.70 9.82 15.46
CA VAL A 224 0.44 9.50 14.05
C VAL A 224 -1.01 9.06 13.90
N PRO A 225 -1.82 9.73 13.04
CA PRO A 225 -3.25 9.44 12.88
C PRO A 225 -3.45 8.17 12.06
N MET A 226 -3.56 7.06 12.74
CA MET A 226 -3.74 5.76 12.10
C MET A 226 -4.44 4.76 13.01
N MET A 227 -4.90 3.70 12.41
CA MET A 227 -5.27 2.46 13.07
C MET A 227 -4.69 1.27 12.31
N VAL A 228 -4.78 0.09 12.89
CA VAL A 228 -4.41 -1.16 12.22
C VAL A 228 -5.68 -1.92 11.88
N MET A 229 -5.85 -2.23 10.60
CA MET A 229 -6.96 -3.00 10.08
C MET A 229 -6.53 -4.44 9.84
N SER A 230 -7.47 -5.37 10.04
CA SER A 230 -7.40 -6.70 9.48
C SER A 230 -7.81 -6.64 8.01
N HIS A 231 -6.91 -6.99 7.11
CA HIS A 231 -7.22 -7.18 5.69
C HIS A 231 -6.92 -8.61 5.30
N GLN A 232 -7.87 -9.26 4.63
CA GLN A 232 -7.72 -10.66 4.27
C GLN A 232 -8.00 -10.92 2.80
N TYR A 233 -7.40 -11.99 2.28
CA TYR A 233 -7.67 -12.53 0.97
C TYR A 233 -7.51 -14.06 0.98
N MET A 234 -8.17 -14.71 0.06
CA MET A 234 -8.19 -16.16 -0.09
C MET A 234 -7.46 -16.57 -1.37
N LEU A 235 -6.63 -17.59 -1.25
CA LEU A 235 -6.01 -18.29 -2.37
C LEU A 235 -6.71 -19.61 -2.59
N THR A 236 -7.03 -19.93 -3.84
CA THR A 236 -7.56 -21.25 -4.21
C THR A 236 -6.45 -22.27 -4.43
N ASP A 237 -6.82 -23.53 -4.47
CA ASP A 237 -6.01 -24.57 -5.10
C ASP A 237 -5.84 -24.26 -6.60
N GLU A 238 -4.96 -25.03 -7.26
CA GLU A 238 -4.75 -24.94 -8.71
C GLU A 238 -6.03 -25.33 -9.48
N ILE A 239 -6.30 -24.62 -10.55
CA ILE A 239 -7.48 -24.80 -11.41
C ILE A 239 -6.99 -25.23 -12.80
N PRO A 240 -7.19 -26.51 -13.20
CA PRO A 240 -6.67 -27.04 -14.44
C PRO A 240 -7.09 -26.26 -15.69
N GLU A 241 -8.32 -25.74 -15.72
CA GLU A 241 -8.84 -24.96 -16.84
C GLU A 241 -8.09 -23.61 -16.96
N LEU A 242 -7.71 -23.00 -15.85
CA LEU A 242 -6.94 -21.76 -15.82
C LEU A 242 -5.49 -22.00 -16.24
N GLU A 243 -4.90 -23.12 -15.82
CA GLU A 243 -3.58 -23.54 -16.26
C GLU A 243 -3.54 -23.75 -17.78
N ALA A 244 -4.51 -24.53 -18.31
CA ALA A 244 -4.63 -24.78 -19.73
C ALA A 244 -4.81 -23.50 -20.54
N TRP A 245 -5.68 -22.59 -20.09
CA TRP A 245 -5.90 -21.31 -20.72
C TRP A 245 -4.62 -20.45 -20.74
N SER A 246 -3.91 -20.37 -19.64
CA SER A 246 -2.66 -19.60 -19.53
C SER A 246 -1.55 -20.16 -20.42
N ALA A 247 -1.48 -21.50 -20.53
CA ALA A 247 -0.51 -22.16 -21.40
C ALA A 247 -0.81 -21.90 -22.90
N GLU A 248 -2.09 -21.90 -23.27
CA GLU A 248 -2.53 -21.60 -24.65
C GLU A 248 -2.30 -20.15 -25.04
N ASN A 249 -2.60 -19.21 -24.14
CA ASN A 249 -2.56 -17.77 -24.44
C ASN A 249 -1.21 -17.11 -24.12
N GLY A 250 -0.34 -17.77 -23.37
CA GLY A 250 1.00 -17.26 -23.01
C GLY A 250 1.01 -16.09 -22.02
N HIS A 251 -0.12 -15.81 -21.35
CA HIS A 251 -0.23 -14.73 -20.36
C HIS A 251 -1.27 -15.06 -19.29
N LYS A 252 -1.26 -14.26 -18.20
CA LYS A 252 -2.26 -14.32 -17.12
C LYS A 252 -3.54 -13.58 -17.53
N LEU A 253 -4.66 -13.93 -16.87
CA LEU A 253 -5.88 -13.14 -16.93
C LEU A 253 -5.65 -11.72 -16.44
N PRO A 254 -6.37 -10.71 -16.97
CA PRO A 254 -6.42 -9.39 -16.37
C PRO A 254 -6.90 -9.46 -14.92
N LEU A 255 -6.40 -8.56 -14.07
CA LEU A 255 -6.94 -8.40 -12.73
C LEU A 255 -8.40 -7.94 -12.83
N LEU A 256 -9.33 -8.69 -12.25
CA LEU A 256 -10.75 -8.33 -12.20
C LEU A 256 -11.05 -7.58 -10.91
N ARG A 257 -11.81 -6.48 -10.98
CA ARG A 257 -12.34 -5.77 -9.83
C ARG A 257 -13.85 -5.65 -9.96
N ASP A 258 -14.57 -6.36 -9.13
CA ASP A 258 -15.99 -6.13 -8.97
C ASP A 258 -16.19 -5.06 -7.89
N VAL A 259 -16.20 -3.80 -8.36
CA VAL A 259 -16.18 -2.65 -7.45
C VAL A 259 -17.52 -2.42 -6.76
N ASP A 260 -18.62 -2.88 -7.33
CA ASP A 260 -19.95 -2.80 -6.74
C ASP A 260 -20.16 -3.88 -5.67
N SER A 261 -19.51 -5.04 -5.84
CA SER A 261 -19.44 -6.14 -4.85
C SER A 261 -18.24 -6.02 -3.91
N SER A 262 -17.37 -5.05 -4.11
CA SER A 262 -16.24 -4.69 -3.21
C SER A 262 -15.15 -5.76 -3.07
N TYR A 263 -14.76 -6.41 -4.16
CA TYR A 263 -13.62 -7.33 -4.18
C TYR A 263 -12.81 -7.25 -5.49
N TYR A 264 -11.63 -7.85 -5.44
CA TYR A 264 -10.82 -8.15 -6.62
C TYR A 264 -10.59 -9.64 -6.77
N LEU A 265 -10.42 -10.10 -8.00
CA LEU A 265 -9.93 -11.43 -8.36
C LEU A 265 -8.68 -11.29 -9.20
N ARG A 266 -7.63 -11.98 -8.82
CA ARG A 266 -6.35 -12.00 -9.51
C ARG A 266 -5.88 -13.44 -9.72
N GLN A 267 -5.35 -13.73 -10.88
CA GLN A 267 -4.69 -15.02 -11.10
C GLN A 267 -3.37 -15.07 -10.33
N GLU A 268 -3.22 -16.08 -9.48
CA GLU A 268 -1.99 -16.40 -8.76
C GLU A 268 -1.51 -17.79 -9.18
N LYS A 269 -0.40 -17.85 -9.93
CA LYS A 269 0.04 -19.07 -10.62
C LYS A 269 -1.09 -19.68 -11.46
N HIS A 270 -1.57 -20.86 -11.06
CA HIS A 270 -2.69 -21.57 -11.72
C HIS A 270 -3.99 -21.53 -10.90
N GLY A 271 -4.05 -20.76 -9.83
CA GLY A 271 -5.23 -20.52 -9.01
C GLY A 271 -5.68 -19.06 -9.05
N LEU A 272 -6.64 -18.72 -8.19
CA LEU A 272 -7.20 -17.40 -8.04
C LEU A 272 -6.94 -16.85 -6.63
N ASN A 273 -6.73 -15.55 -6.55
CA ASN A 273 -6.64 -14.76 -5.33
C ASN A 273 -7.86 -13.85 -5.27
N LEU A 274 -8.74 -14.07 -4.28
CA LEU A 274 -9.91 -13.25 -3.98
C LEU A 274 -9.63 -12.38 -2.76
N GLY A 275 -9.68 -11.05 -2.90
CA GLY A 275 -9.50 -10.12 -1.80
C GLY A 275 -10.61 -9.06 -1.74
N PRO A 276 -11.48 -9.11 -0.73
CA PRO A 276 -12.52 -8.11 -0.52
C PRO A 276 -12.02 -6.93 0.32
N TYR A 277 -12.77 -5.82 0.22
CA TYR A 277 -12.80 -4.75 1.22
C TYR A 277 -14.11 -4.86 1.99
N GLU A 278 -14.08 -5.60 3.09
CA GLU A 278 -15.27 -6.01 3.81
C GLU A 278 -15.94 -4.83 4.52
N ARG A 279 -17.26 -4.72 4.36
CA ARG A 279 -18.05 -3.69 5.06
C ARG A 279 -18.07 -3.88 6.57
N ASN A 280 -17.99 -5.14 7.05
CA ASN A 280 -17.85 -5.52 8.44
C ASN A 280 -16.37 -5.68 8.84
N CYS A 281 -15.54 -4.76 8.43
CA CYS A 281 -14.10 -4.75 8.69
C CYS A 281 -13.76 -4.71 10.19
N LYS A 282 -12.55 -5.13 10.55
CA LYS A 282 -12.07 -5.17 11.93
C LYS A 282 -10.82 -4.33 12.13
N ALA A 283 -10.84 -3.46 13.14
CA ALA A 283 -9.66 -2.78 13.65
C ALA A 283 -9.04 -3.60 14.79
N HIS A 284 -7.73 -3.68 14.82
CA HIS A 284 -6.96 -4.38 15.84
C HIS A 284 -6.07 -3.42 16.63
N TRP A 285 -5.75 -3.80 17.85
CA TRP A 285 -4.82 -3.09 18.73
C TRP A 285 -5.24 -1.63 19.00
N VAL A 286 -6.54 -1.41 19.03
CA VAL A 286 -7.16 -0.10 19.28
C VAL A 286 -7.69 0.05 20.72
N ASN A 287 -7.69 -1.03 21.48
CA ASN A 287 -8.14 -1.05 22.88
C ASN A 287 -6.94 -1.22 23.82
N PRO A 288 -6.94 -0.56 25.00
CA PRO A 288 -5.91 -0.76 26.00
C PRO A 288 -5.75 -2.21 26.47
N SER A 289 -6.83 -3.01 26.38
CA SER A 289 -6.83 -4.45 26.72
C SER A 289 -6.23 -5.35 25.63
N ASP A 290 -6.05 -4.82 24.42
CA ASP A 290 -5.45 -5.50 23.28
C ASP A 290 -4.43 -4.56 22.64
N PRO A 291 -3.27 -4.33 23.26
CA PRO A 291 -2.26 -3.41 22.76
C PRO A 291 -1.49 -4.01 21.57
N LEU A 292 -0.95 -3.14 20.73
CA LEU A 292 -0.03 -3.56 19.67
C LEU A 292 1.13 -4.38 20.26
N PRO A 293 1.35 -5.64 19.83
CA PRO A 293 2.44 -6.47 20.34
C PRO A 293 3.81 -5.82 20.14
N GLU A 294 4.78 -6.21 20.97
CA GLU A 294 6.17 -5.76 20.79
C GLU A 294 6.76 -6.27 19.47
N ASP A 295 6.40 -7.49 19.08
CA ASP A 295 6.79 -8.08 17.81
C ASP A 295 5.63 -8.89 17.20
N PHE A 296 5.28 -8.56 15.96
CA PHE A 296 4.29 -9.24 15.12
C PHE A 296 4.84 -9.50 13.71
N SER A 297 6.15 -9.75 13.62
CA SER A 297 6.85 -9.94 12.34
C SER A 297 6.58 -11.33 11.77
N PHE A 298 6.27 -11.39 10.47
CA PHE A 298 5.91 -12.63 9.77
C PHE A 298 4.77 -13.41 10.44
N GLN A 299 3.83 -12.70 11.03
CA GLN A 299 2.65 -13.26 11.67
C GLN A 299 1.38 -12.79 10.98
N LEU A 300 0.34 -13.60 11.09
CA LEU A 300 -1.01 -13.32 10.59
C LEU A 300 -2.02 -13.42 11.74
N TYR A 301 -3.15 -12.78 11.58
CA TYR A 301 -4.31 -13.05 12.41
C TYR A 301 -4.89 -14.42 12.06
N PRO A 302 -5.69 -15.04 12.94
CA PRO A 302 -6.52 -16.18 12.57
C PRO A 302 -7.42 -15.89 11.39
N ASP A 303 -7.69 -16.91 10.59
CA ASP A 303 -8.62 -16.81 9.47
C ASP A 303 -10.03 -16.40 9.97
N ASP A 304 -10.69 -15.52 9.21
CA ASP A 304 -12.05 -15.06 9.52
C ASP A 304 -12.96 -15.33 8.33
N LEU A 305 -13.29 -16.61 8.16
CA LEU A 305 -14.06 -17.09 7.00
C LEU A 305 -15.47 -16.51 6.96
N GLU A 306 -16.09 -16.22 8.12
CA GLU A 306 -17.42 -15.62 8.20
C GLU A 306 -17.47 -14.26 7.47
N ARG A 307 -16.40 -13.45 7.57
CA ARG A 307 -16.30 -12.19 6.83
C ARG A 307 -16.09 -12.36 5.33
N LEU A 308 -15.57 -13.52 4.89
CA LEU A 308 -15.33 -13.81 3.48
C LEU A 308 -16.53 -14.44 2.78
N GLU A 309 -17.42 -15.11 3.50
CA GLU A 309 -18.47 -16.00 2.97
C GLU A 309 -19.27 -15.34 1.84
N TRP A 310 -19.87 -14.19 2.11
CA TRP A 310 -20.66 -13.47 1.12
C TRP A 310 -19.86 -13.10 -0.15
N TYR A 311 -18.62 -12.67 0.01
CA TYR A 311 -17.76 -12.28 -1.13
C TYR A 311 -17.32 -13.48 -1.97
N VAL A 312 -17.13 -14.63 -1.33
CA VAL A 312 -16.82 -15.89 -2.02
C VAL A 312 -18.02 -16.34 -2.85
N GLU A 313 -19.22 -16.33 -2.25
CA GLU A 313 -20.47 -16.70 -2.95
C GLU A 313 -20.74 -15.78 -4.15
N ASP A 314 -20.63 -14.47 -3.98
CA ASP A 314 -20.81 -13.48 -5.05
C ASP A 314 -19.74 -13.65 -6.16
N ALA A 315 -18.49 -13.84 -5.78
CA ALA A 315 -17.41 -14.06 -6.73
C ALA A 315 -17.53 -15.39 -7.48
N MET A 316 -18.08 -16.45 -6.87
CA MET A 316 -18.41 -17.72 -7.54
C MET A 316 -19.55 -17.54 -8.54
N ALA A 317 -20.55 -16.71 -8.24
CA ALA A 317 -21.59 -16.36 -9.20
C ALA A 317 -21.04 -15.55 -10.39
N ARG A 318 -20.08 -14.66 -10.14
CA ARG A 318 -19.42 -13.85 -11.17
C ARG A 318 -18.43 -14.64 -12.02
N VAL A 319 -17.63 -15.48 -11.39
CA VAL A 319 -16.61 -16.33 -12.03
C VAL A 319 -16.80 -17.77 -11.56
N PRO A 320 -17.69 -18.56 -12.19
CA PRO A 320 -18.02 -19.92 -11.74
C PRO A 320 -16.82 -20.85 -11.59
N LEU A 321 -15.75 -20.58 -12.31
CA LEU A 321 -14.48 -21.30 -12.19
C LEU A 321 -13.89 -21.27 -10.76
N LEU A 322 -14.15 -20.20 -10.00
CA LEU A 322 -13.73 -20.10 -8.59
C LEU A 322 -14.34 -21.20 -7.74
N GLY A 323 -15.58 -21.62 -8.03
CA GLY A 323 -16.29 -22.68 -7.31
C GLY A 323 -15.83 -24.11 -7.61
N THR A 324 -14.92 -24.30 -8.55
CA THR A 324 -14.36 -25.63 -8.89
C THR A 324 -13.14 -26.01 -8.06
N ALA A 325 -12.56 -25.05 -7.34
CA ALA A 325 -11.33 -25.24 -6.56
C ALA A 325 -11.59 -25.16 -5.05
N GLY A 326 -10.78 -25.87 -4.28
CA GLY A 326 -10.74 -25.74 -2.82
C GLY A 326 -10.02 -24.45 -2.38
N VAL A 327 -10.14 -24.15 -1.09
CA VAL A 327 -9.38 -23.06 -0.46
C VAL A 327 -8.01 -23.57 -0.06
N ASN A 328 -6.97 -23.08 -0.69
CA ASN A 328 -5.59 -23.41 -0.37
C ASN A 328 -5.12 -22.69 0.90
N LYS A 329 -5.37 -21.38 0.97
CA LYS A 329 -4.91 -20.55 2.09
C LYS A 329 -5.73 -19.28 2.22
N VAL A 330 -5.96 -18.86 3.46
CA VAL A 330 -6.41 -17.51 3.79
C VAL A 330 -5.22 -16.73 4.35
N ILE A 331 -5.06 -15.51 3.90
CA ILE A 331 -4.09 -14.56 4.43
C ILE A 331 -4.88 -13.46 5.11
N ASN A 332 -4.75 -13.35 6.42
CA ASN A 332 -5.41 -12.31 7.23
C ASN A 332 -4.34 -11.54 8.01
N GLY A 333 -3.96 -10.38 7.52
CA GLY A 333 -2.81 -9.66 8.06
C GLY A 333 -3.07 -8.21 8.42
N PRO A 334 -2.21 -7.63 9.28
CA PRO A 334 -2.29 -6.22 9.68
C PRO A 334 -1.90 -5.29 8.54
N ILE A 335 -2.76 -4.29 8.28
CA ILE A 335 -2.43 -3.16 7.42
C ILE A 335 -2.61 -1.84 8.19
N PRO A 336 -1.67 -0.88 8.05
CA PRO A 336 -1.86 0.46 8.60
C PRO A 336 -2.88 1.23 7.75
N TYR A 337 -3.79 1.95 8.40
CA TYR A 337 -4.86 2.68 7.72
C TYR A 337 -5.05 4.07 8.31
N ALA A 338 -5.04 5.09 7.47
CA ALA A 338 -5.33 6.47 7.87
C ALA A 338 -6.84 6.75 7.84
N PRO A 339 -7.34 7.76 8.57
CA PRO A 339 -8.76 8.09 8.57
C PRO A 339 -9.36 8.38 7.20
N ASP A 340 -8.58 8.88 6.26
CA ASP A 340 -8.98 9.17 4.88
C ASP A 340 -8.50 8.11 3.85
N GLY A 341 -7.86 7.02 4.31
CA GLY A 341 -7.29 5.99 3.44
C GLY A 341 -6.01 6.41 2.70
N MET A 342 -5.57 7.66 2.81
CA MET A 342 -4.39 8.17 2.12
C MET A 342 -3.13 8.04 2.98
N PRO A 343 -1.96 7.71 2.41
CA PRO A 343 -0.73 7.58 3.16
C PRO A 343 -0.25 8.92 3.74
N LEU A 344 0.72 8.84 4.65
CA LEU A 344 1.44 9.98 5.19
C LEU A 344 2.84 10.02 4.58
N ILE A 345 3.13 11.03 3.77
CA ILE A 345 4.45 11.20 3.18
C ILE A 345 4.85 12.67 3.09
N GLY A 346 5.92 13.03 3.78
CA GLY A 346 6.44 14.40 3.83
C GLY A 346 6.95 14.80 5.20
N PRO A 347 7.14 16.10 5.45
CA PRO A 347 7.62 16.62 6.72
C PRO A 347 6.69 16.25 7.88
N MET A 348 7.27 15.77 8.98
CA MET A 348 6.54 15.49 10.22
C MET A 348 6.03 16.81 10.82
N PRO A 349 4.71 16.93 11.10
CA PRO A 349 4.15 18.17 11.66
C PRO A 349 4.84 18.60 12.96
N GLY A 350 5.32 19.84 12.99
CA GLY A 350 5.93 20.43 14.17
C GLY A 350 7.35 19.96 14.54
N VAL A 351 7.94 19.07 13.75
CA VAL A 351 9.24 18.44 14.06
C VAL A 351 10.25 18.70 12.95
N PRO A 352 11.17 19.66 13.10
CA PRO A 352 12.18 19.94 12.09
C PRO A 352 13.07 18.73 11.78
N ASN A 353 13.41 18.54 10.50
CA ASN A 353 14.30 17.48 10.02
C ASN A 353 13.82 16.05 10.33
N ALA A 354 12.52 15.88 10.61
CA ALA A 354 11.86 14.58 10.72
C ALA A 354 10.77 14.44 9.65
N PHE A 355 10.62 13.22 9.14
CA PHE A 355 9.69 12.92 8.05
C PHE A 355 8.84 11.70 8.36
N GLU A 356 7.63 11.67 7.81
CA GLU A 356 6.76 10.52 7.78
C GLU A 356 6.75 9.92 6.36
N ALA A 357 6.93 8.61 6.25
CA ALA A 357 6.72 7.81 5.05
C ALA A 357 6.02 6.51 5.48
N CYS A 358 4.79 6.65 6.00
CA CYS A 358 4.11 5.58 6.70
C CYS A 358 2.60 5.58 6.43
N VAL A 359 1.90 4.63 7.06
CA VAL A 359 0.44 4.43 6.93
C VAL A 359 0.02 4.17 5.47
N PHE A 360 0.82 3.38 4.76
CA PHE A 360 0.53 2.97 3.39
C PHE A 360 -0.31 1.69 3.38
N THR A 361 -1.59 1.80 3.12
CA THR A 361 -2.46 0.65 2.83
C THR A 361 -2.05 -0.02 1.52
N PHE A 362 -1.75 0.77 0.50
CA PHE A 362 -1.32 0.31 -0.82
C PHE A 362 0.19 0.50 -1.04
N GLY A 363 1.00 0.12 -0.03
CA GLY A 363 2.43 0.37 -0.03
C GLY A 363 3.20 -0.25 -1.20
N ILE A 364 2.71 -1.34 -1.78
CA ILE A 364 3.29 -1.95 -2.98
C ILE A 364 3.01 -1.09 -4.21
N ALA A 365 1.77 -0.68 -4.41
CA ALA A 365 1.38 0.13 -5.55
C ALA A 365 1.99 1.55 -5.54
N GLN A 366 2.14 2.13 -4.35
CA GLN A 366 2.56 3.52 -4.16
C GLN A 366 4.03 3.67 -3.78
N GLY A 367 4.68 2.59 -3.35
CA GLY A 367 6.00 2.61 -2.72
C GLY A 367 7.10 3.20 -3.58
N GLY A 368 7.11 2.92 -4.89
CA GLY A 368 8.07 3.51 -5.82
C GLY A 368 8.00 5.04 -5.84
N GLY A 369 6.78 5.57 -6.05
CA GLY A 369 6.53 7.01 -6.06
C GLY A 369 6.73 7.66 -4.69
N ALA A 370 6.40 6.96 -3.61
CA ALA A 370 6.65 7.42 -2.26
C ALA A 370 8.14 7.66 -1.98
N GLY A 371 9.00 6.75 -2.46
CA GLY A 371 10.44 6.93 -2.35
C GLY A 371 10.96 8.16 -3.08
N LYS A 372 10.46 8.42 -4.31
CA LYS A 372 10.78 9.63 -5.06
C LYS A 372 10.35 10.89 -4.29
N VAL A 373 9.09 10.95 -3.87
CA VAL A 373 8.52 12.09 -3.14
C VAL A 373 9.30 12.40 -1.87
N LEU A 374 9.65 11.37 -1.08
CA LEU A 374 10.42 11.58 0.13
C LEU A 374 11.84 12.08 -0.17
N ALA A 375 12.50 11.50 -1.17
CA ALA A 375 13.84 11.95 -1.57
C ALA A 375 13.83 13.43 -1.98
N GLU A 376 12.85 13.88 -2.76
CA GLU A 376 12.68 15.29 -3.14
C GLU A 376 12.44 16.19 -1.92
N TRP A 377 11.55 15.80 -1.00
CA TRP A 377 11.33 16.55 0.24
C TRP A 377 12.62 16.75 1.04
N ILE A 378 13.46 15.70 1.15
CA ILE A 378 14.69 15.75 1.94
C ILE A 378 15.80 16.51 1.20
N THR A 379 15.97 16.29 -0.12
CA THR A 379 17.10 16.85 -0.89
C THR A 379 16.85 18.25 -1.41
N GLU A 380 15.58 18.59 -1.70
CA GLU A 380 15.20 19.83 -2.40
C GLU A 380 14.27 20.72 -1.57
N GLY A 381 13.66 20.19 -0.48
CA GLY A 381 12.69 20.90 0.36
C GLY A 381 11.30 21.06 -0.27
N GLN A 382 11.08 20.49 -1.45
CA GLN A 382 9.81 20.55 -2.19
C GLN A 382 9.67 19.32 -3.08
N THR A 383 8.47 19.07 -3.60
CA THR A 383 8.16 17.95 -4.49
C THR A 383 7.77 18.44 -5.88
N GLU A 384 8.07 17.65 -6.91
CA GLU A 384 7.62 17.90 -8.28
C GLU A 384 6.07 17.86 -8.37
N TRP A 385 5.46 16.94 -7.64
CA TRP A 385 4.01 16.73 -7.68
C TRP A 385 3.31 17.44 -6.51
N ASP A 386 2.06 17.83 -6.74
CA ASP A 386 1.17 18.21 -5.65
C ASP A 386 0.88 16.99 -4.76
N MET A 387 1.35 17.05 -3.53
CA MET A 387 1.20 15.98 -2.55
C MET A 387 0.21 16.31 -1.43
N TRP A 388 -0.64 17.32 -1.62
CA TRP A 388 -1.58 17.81 -0.61
C TRP A 388 -2.38 16.70 0.07
N SER A 389 -2.95 15.76 -0.71
CA SER A 389 -3.78 14.68 -0.16
C SER A 389 -2.99 13.64 0.66
N CYS A 390 -1.66 13.64 0.57
CA CYS A 390 -0.78 12.71 1.28
C CYS A 390 0.13 13.41 2.31
N ASP A 391 0.12 14.75 2.35
CA ASP A 391 0.95 15.53 3.28
C ASP A 391 0.53 15.25 4.73
N PRO A 392 1.47 14.86 5.61
CA PRO A 392 1.17 14.60 7.01
C PRO A 392 0.56 15.78 7.77
N ARG A 393 0.83 17.02 7.30
CA ARG A 393 0.34 18.27 7.91
C ARG A 393 -1.15 18.52 7.70
N ARG A 394 -1.85 17.68 6.90
CA ARG A 394 -3.32 17.73 6.74
C ARG A 394 -4.08 17.33 8.00
N TYR A 395 -3.41 16.66 8.95
CA TYR A 395 -3.99 16.24 10.22
C TYR A 395 -3.49 17.09 11.38
N THR A 396 -4.38 17.39 12.30
CA THR A 396 -4.12 18.13 13.53
C THR A 396 -4.60 17.35 14.77
N ASP A 397 -4.70 17.99 15.92
CA ASP A 397 -5.03 17.37 17.21
C ASP A 397 -6.42 16.74 17.29
N TYR A 398 -7.32 17.03 16.33
CA TYR A 398 -8.64 16.40 16.30
C TYR A 398 -8.61 14.90 16.00
N THR A 399 -7.53 14.39 15.44
CA THR A 399 -7.38 12.99 15.05
C THR A 399 -7.02 12.07 16.22
N ASN A 400 -7.89 12.00 17.22
CA ASN A 400 -7.74 11.04 18.32
C ASN A 400 -8.04 9.61 17.84
N GLN A 401 -7.72 8.63 18.69
CA GLN A 401 -7.87 7.20 18.35
C GLN A 401 -9.31 6.83 17.99
N ALA A 402 -10.30 7.36 18.71
CA ALA A 402 -11.72 7.06 18.44
C ALA A 402 -12.14 7.57 17.05
N TYR A 403 -11.71 8.78 16.68
CA TYR A 403 -11.92 9.32 15.34
C TYR A 403 -11.23 8.46 14.27
N CYS A 404 -9.96 8.12 14.47
CA CYS A 404 -9.20 7.29 13.52
C CYS A 404 -9.90 5.96 13.27
N VAL A 405 -10.37 5.29 14.31
CA VAL A 405 -11.09 4.01 14.19
C VAL A 405 -12.40 4.18 13.45
N ALA A 406 -13.28 5.07 13.91
CA ALA A 406 -14.60 5.26 13.32
C ALA A 406 -14.51 5.65 11.83
N LYS A 407 -13.65 6.62 11.52
CA LYS A 407 -13.49 7.13 10.15
C LYS A 407 -12.77 6.13 9.25
N GLY A 408 -11.71 5.51 9.73
CA GLY A 408 -10.96 4.52 8.95
C GLY A 408 -11.79 3.28 8.61
N MET A 409 -12.63 2.79 9.54
CA MET A 409 -13.55 1.67 9.25
C MET A 409 -14.59 2.04 8.19
N GLU A 410 -15.15 3.25 8.26
CA GLU A 410 -16.08 3.75 7.24
C GLU A 410 -15.39 3.82 5.86
N VAL A 411 -14.21 4.42 5.78
CA VAL A 411 -13.46 4.59 4.52
C VAL A 411 -13.06 3.24 3.94
N TYR A 412 -12.55 2.32 4.77
CA TYR A 412 -12.18 0.97 4.33
C TYR A 412 -13.37 0.19 3.76
N GLY A 413 -14.50 0.19 4.47
CA GLY A 413 -15.72 -0.51 4.01
C GLY A 413 -16.34 0.08 2.72
N HIS A 414 -15.87 1.23 2.29
CA HIS A 414 -16.30 1.92 1.06
C HIS A 414 -15.15 2.15 0.08
N GLU A 415 -14.07 1.37 0.16
CA GLU A 415 -12.88 1.54 -0.71
C GLU A 415 -13.23 1.55 -2.21
N TYR A 416 -14.17 0.72 -2.62
CA TYR A 416 -14.71 0.70 -3.99
C TYR A 416 -16.05 1.43 -4.12
N GLY A 417 -16.46 2.12 -3.08
CA GLY A 417 -17.72 2.86 -3.06
C GLY A 417 -17.77 3.95 -4.13
N MET A 418 -18.94 4.13 -4.70
CA MET A 418 -19.18 5.23 -5.61
C MET A 418 -19.45 6.52 -4.81
N HIS A 419 -18.62 7.56 -4.99
CA HIS A 419 -18.70 8.82 -4.23
C HIS A 419 -19.72 9.80 -4.81
N PHE A 420 -20.55 9.36 -5.70
CA PHE A 420 -21.44 10.20 -6.50
C PHE A 420 -22.77 9.42 -6.73
N PRO A 421 -23.92 10.14 -6.81
CA PRO A 421 -24.04 11.60 -6.62
C PRO A 421 -24.19 11.91 -5.16
N TRP A 422 -24.26 11.96 -4.21
CA TRP A 422 -24.56 12.41 -2.85
C TRP A 422 -24.04 11.48 -1.75
N HIS A 423 -22.84 10.99 -1.90
CA HIS A 423 -22.25 10.15 -0.86
C HIS A 423 -21.88 10.99 0.37
N GLU A 424 -22.30 10.54 1.54
CA GLU A 424 -21.97 11.16 2.81
C GLU A 424 -21.10 10.23 3.66
N TRP A 425 -20.15 10.82 4.38
CA TRP A 425 -19.20 10.15 5.25
C TRP A 425 -19.36 10.63 6.69
N PRO A 426 -20.41 10.19 7.43
CA PRO A 426 -20.78 10.74 8.73
C PRO A 426 -19.92 10.24 9.89
N ALA A 427 -19.24 9.10 9.79
CA ALA A 427 -18.49 8.53 10.91
C ALA A 427 -17.43 9.49 11.46
N GLY A 428 -17.27 9.50 12.76
CA GLY A 428 -16.35 10.40 13.45
C GLY A 428 -16.78 11.85 13.55
N ARG A 429 -17.92 12.23 12.95
CA ARG A 429 -18.52 13.57 13.06
C ARG A 429 -19.45 13.66 14.26
N ASP A 430 -19.03 13.21 15.42
CA ASP A 430 -19.84 13.46 16.60
C ASP A 430 -19.75 14.94 17.01
N GLN A 431 -20.71 15.35 17.84
CA GLN A 431 -20.88 16.75 18.24
C GLN A 431 -19.65 17.36 18.98
N LYS A 432 -18.72 16.54 19.41
CA LYS A 432 -17.52 16.99 20.15
C LYS A 432 -16.35 17.28 19.23
N LEU A 433 -16.43 16.90 17.96
CA LEU A 433 -15.37 17.06 16.96
C LEU A 433 -15.63 18.21 15.99
N SER A 434 -16.82 18.78 16.01
CA SER A 434 -17.13 20.03 15.30
C SER A 434 -17.01 21.20 16.27
N PRO A 435 -16.27 22.27 15.93
CA PRO A 435 -16.25 23.49 16.73
C PRO A 435 -17.62 24.11 16.80
#